data_cfc28009d724e135c7e5c89f5d2def4c
#
_entry.id   cfc28009d724e135c7e5c89f5d2def4c
#
_cell.length_a   1.000
_cell.length_b   1.000
_cell.length_c   1.000
_cell.angle_alpha   90.00
_cell.angle_beta   90.00
_cell.angle_gamma   90.00
#
_symmetry.space_group_name_H-M   'P 1'
#
loop_
_entity.id
_entity.type
_entity.pdbx_description
1 polymer ?
#
loop_
_entity_poly.entity_id
_entity_poly.type
_entity_poly.pdbx_seq_one_letter_code
_entity_poly.pdbx_strand_id
1 'polypeptide(L)'
;MSKKVVLAYSGGLDTSVAVKWLIEKGYTIVACCLDVGEGKDLALVQQKALDMGAEQSYVIDATKEFSENFVGYAIKGNTMYEGSYPLVSALSRPLISKKLVEIALKEDAMAIAHGCTGKGNDQVRFEVAIKALAPHIKVLAPVREWSWSREEEIDYAKKHNIPIPINLDSPYSIDQNLWGRSNECGILEDPFATPPEDAYDLTNPIENTPDTAEEMEIVFENGLPISINNQVYPLDELILKLNHIAGLHGIGRIDHVENRLVGIKSREVYETPGAKVIMEAHKALETITLTKDVAHFKPVIEKQLAEQIYNGLWFSPLTESLKQFIDSTQTQVTGTVRVKLFKGNVIVNGRKSPYSLYNEELATYTKEDAFNQEAAVGFIEIFGLPTKVNALLETEGVLK
;
A
#
# COMPACT_ATOMS: atom_id res chain seq x y z
N MET A 1 22.78 33.37 0.94
CA MET A 1 21.58 32.50 0.84
C MET A 1 21.84 31.31 1.74
N SER A 2 20.90 30.94 2.59
CA SER A 2 20.99 29.74 3.42
C SER A 2 21.21 28.52 2.51
N LYS A 3 22.20 27.67 2.81
CA LYS A 3 22.40 26.39 2.10
C LYS A 3 21.66 25.26 2.83
N LYS A 4 20.47 25.56 3.37
CA LYS A 4 19.68 24.62 4.14
C LYS A 4 19.04 23.56 3.24
N VAL A 5 19.13 22.29 3.65
CA VAL A 5 18.59 21.13 2.95
C VAL A 5 17.76 20.30 3.94
N VAL A 6 16.53 19.97 3.59
CA VAL A 6 15.71 19.02 4.35
C VAL A 6 16.00 17.62 3.84
N LEU A 7 16.47 16.73 4.72
CA LEU A 7 16.78 15.33 4.37
C LEU A 7 15.70 14.38 4.88
N ALA A 8 15.14 13.56 3.98
CA ALA A 8 14.35 12.40 4.37
C ALA A 8 15.24 11.43 5.15
N TYR A 9 15.06 11.37 6.48
CA TYR A 9 15.95 10.66 7.37
C TYR A 9 15.26 9.45 8.01
N SER A 10 15.75 8.26 7.71
CA SER A 10 15.19 7.00 8.26
C SER A 10 15.96 6.48 9.48
N GLY A 11 17.13 7.05 9.80
CA GLY A 11 18.04 6.52 10.81
C GLY A 11 18.88 5.32 10.36
N GLY A 12 18.73 4.86 9.11
CA GLY A 12 19.55 3.83 8.49
C GLY A 12 20.92 4.33 8.04
N LEU A 13 21.76 3.42 7.53
CA LEU A 13 23.13 3.74 7.11
C LEU A 13 23.16 4.83 6.05
N ASP A 14 22.49 4.63 4.92
CA ASP A 14 22.53 5.50 3.74
C ASP A 14 22.14 6.95 4.09
N THR A 15 21.07 7.12 4.87
CA THR A 15 20.62 8.45 5.29
C THR A 15 21.53 9.07 6.34
N SER A 16 22.17 8.27 7.18
CA SER A 16 23.16 8.74 8.17
C SER A 16 24.46 9.20 7.49
N VAL A 17 24.94 8.44 6.49
CA VAL A 17 26.04 8.83 5.62
C VAL A 17 25.69 10.10 4.86
N ALA A 18 24.46 10.22 4.34
CA ALA A 18 24.02 11.40 3.61
C ALA A 18 24.06 12.69 4.45
N VAL A 19 23.73 12.64 5.76
CA VAL A 19 23.88 13.81 6.67
C VAL A 19 25.31 14.32 6.62
N LYS A 20 26.29 13.45 6.88
CA LYS A 20 27.70 13.82 6.97
C LYS A 20 28.26 14.32 5.64
N TRP A 21 27.96 13.59 4.57
CA TRP A 21 28.41 13.94 3.23
C TRP A 21 27.87 15.29 2.72
N LEU A 22 26.61 15.60 3.00
CA LEU A 22 26.00 16.88 2.64
C LEU A 22 26.63 18.04 3.46
N ILE A 23 26.93 17.82 4.76
CA ILE A 23 27.62 18.81 5.60
C ILE A 23 29.01 19.10 5.03
N GLU A 24 29.77 18.10 4.62
CA GLU A 24 31.09 18.27 3.98
C GLU A 24 31.02 19.07 2.67
N LYS A 25 29.89 18.99 1.95
CA LYS A 25 29.62 19.83 0.76
C LYS A 25 29.16 21.27 1.14
N GLY A 26 29.11 21.59 2.42
CA GLY A 26 28.77 22.91 2.92
C GLY A 26 27.30 23.21 3.00
N TYR A 27 26.47 22.19 3.11
CA TYR A 27 25.02 22.32 3.38
C TYR A 27 24.73 22.30 4.89
N THR A 28 23.69 23.00 5.29
CA THR A 28 23.09 22.89 6.63
C THR A 28 21.92 21.92 6.57
N ILE A 29 21.93 20.88 7.38
CA ILE A 29 20.97 19.79 7.29
C ILE A 29 19.87 19.92 8.34
N VAL A 30 18.63 19.85 7.88
CA VAL A 30 17.42 19.64 8.68
C VAL A 30 16.97 18.20 8.41
N ALA A 31 17.11 17.31 9.37
CA ALA A 31 16.64 15.95 9.25
C ALA A 31 15.13 15.87 9.47
N CYS A 32 14.44 15.05 8.70
CA CYS A 32 13.01 14.80 8.88
C CYS A 32 12.72 13.31 8.84
N CYS A 33 12.24 12.77 9.95
CA CYS A 33 11.78 11.40 10.09
C CYS A 33 10.26 11.39 10.29
N LEU A 34 9.56 10.55 9.56
CA LEU A 34 8.14 10.28 9.76
C LEU A 34 7.97 8.89 10.35
N ASP A 35 7.04 8.77 11.30
CA ASP A 35 6.47 7.50 11.67
C ASP A 35 5.18 7.27 10.87
N VAL A 36 5.16 6.20 10.12
CA VAL A 36 3.99 5.71 9.36
C VAL A 36 3.54 4.34 9.87
N GLY A 37 3.85 4.04 11.15
CA GLY A 37 3.53 2.78 11.82
C GLY A 37 4.64 1.74 11.71
N GLU A 38 5.89 2.16 11.66
CA GLU A 38 7.07 1.28 11.62
C GLU A 38 7.46 0.74 13.00
N GLY A 39 6.96 1.35 14.08
CA GLY A 39 7.31 0.99 15.46
C GLY A 39 8.73 1.39 15.89
N LYS A 40 9.34 2.39 15.23
CA LYS A 40 10.68 2.89 15.57
C LYS A 40 10.70 3.73 16.85
N ASP A 41 11.81 3.71 17.55
CA ASP A 41 12.10 4.68 18.61
C ASP A 41 12.45 6.04 17.96
N LEU A 42 11.45 6.87 17.85
CA LEU A 42 11.57 8.18 17.20
C LEU A 42 12.53 9.12 17.94
N ALA A 43 12.60 9.05 19.27
CA ALA A 43 13.51 9.86 20.07
C ALA A 43 14.96 9.48 19.78
N LEU A 44 15.24 8.18 19.65
CA LEU A 44 16.55 7.68 19.27
C LEU A 44 16.95 8.12 17.85
N VAL A 45 16.02 8.06 16.90
CA VAL A 45 16.25 8.51 15.51
C VAL A 45 16.55 10.01 15.47
N GLN A 46 15.80 10.82 16.23
CA GLN A 46 16.03 12.25 16.35
C GLN A 46 17.43 12.56 16.89
N GLN A 47 17.80 11.92 17.99
CA GLN A 47 19.11 12.14 18.63
C GLN A 47 20.26 11.75 17.69
N LYS A 48 20.15 10.61 16.99
CA LYS A 48 21.15 10.21 15.99
C LYS A 48 21.39 11.27 14.91
N ALA A 49 20.32 11.87 14.39
CA ALA A 49 20.47 12.92 13.38
C ALA A 49 21.24 14.14 13.92
N LEU A 50 20.93 14.56 15.14
CA LEU A 50 21.60 15.69 15.80
C LEU A 50 23.07 15.36 16.10
N ASP A 51 23.35 14.18 16.61
CA ASP A 51 24.73 13.72 16.91
C ASP A 51 25.61 13.67 15.64
N MET A 52 25.01 13.45 14.47
CA MET A 52 25.72 13.49 13.19
C MET A 52 25.92 14.90 12.63
N GLY A 53 25.37 15.91 13.28
CA GLY A 53 25.57 17.32 12.95
C GLY A 53 24.42 17.94 12.15
N ALA A 54 23.24 17.33 12.12
CA ALA A 54 22.06 18.03 11.65
C ALA A 54 21.77 19.24 12.57
N GLU A 55 21.46 20.38 11.98
CA GLU A 55 21.13 21.61 12.73
C GLU A 55 19.80 21.42 13.50
N GLN A 56 18.88 20.69 12.89
CA GLN A 56 17.57 20.40 13.45
C GLN A 56 17.08 19.01 12.98
N SER A 57 16.28 18.36 13.80
CA SER A 57 15.64 17.10 13.48
C SER A 57 14.16 17.13 13.82
N TYR A 58 13.33 17.02 12.80
CA TYR A 58 11.88 16.85 12.92
C TYR A 58 11.54 15.37 12.99
N VAL A 59 10.68 15.03 13.95
CA VAL A 59 10.08 13.70 14.07
C VAL A 59 8.57 13.88 14.10
N ILE A 60 7.87 13.25 13.17
CA ILE A 60 6.44 13.45 12.95
C ILE A 60 5.75 12.10 13.02
N ASP A 61 4.85 11.93 13.99
CA ASP A 61 3.88 10.85 13.98
C ASP A 61 2.82 11.16 12.90
N ALA A 62 2.86 10.42 11.83
CA ALA A 62 1.97 10.55 10.69
C ALA A 62 1.05 9.32 10.52
N THR A 63 1.02 8.43 11.50
CA THR A 63 0.32 7.12 11.45
C THR A 63 -1.16 7.31 11.14
N LYS A 64 -1.81 8.23 11.86
CA LYS A 64 -3.22 8.55 11.65
C LYS A 64 -3.48 9.18 10.27
N GLU A 65 -2.68 10.19 9.86
CA GLU A 65 -2.82 10.81 8.53
C GLU A 65 -2.57 9.80 7.43
N PHE A 66 -1.62 8.88 7.63
CA PHE A 66 -1.33 7.81 6.67
C PHE A 66 -2.50 6.85 6.52
N SER A 67 -3.06 6.37 7.63
CA SER A 67 -4.20 5.43 7.60
C SER A 67 -5.43 6.06 6.94
N GLU A 68 -5.82 7.27 7.35
CA GLU A 68 -7.06 7.91 6.91
C GLU A 68 -6.99 8.42 5.46
N ASN A 69 -5.89 9.08 5.06
CA ASN A 69 -5.81 9.81 3.80
C ASN A 69 -5.10 9.05 2.67
N PHE A 70 -4.40 7.96 2.97
CA PHE A 70 -3.68 7.17 1.96
C PHE A 70 -4.15 5.71 1.95
N VAL A 71 -4.05 5.01 3.07
CA VAL A 71 -4.51 3.61 3.17
C VAL A 71 -6.02 3.50 2.98
N GLY A 72 -6.79 4.49 3.47
CA GLY A 72 -8.24 4.54 3.25
C GLY A 72 -8.63 4.50 1.77
N TYR A 73 -7.88 5.15 0.88
CA TYR A 73 -8.10 5.05 -0.56
C TYR A 73 -7.68 3.69 -1.14
N ALA A 74 -6.64 3.07 -0.58
CA ALA A 74 -6.26 1.72 -0.97
C ALA A 74 -7.35 0.71 -0.62
N ILE A 75 -7.99 0.85 0.54
CA ILE A 75 -9.11 0.01 0.97
C ILE A 75 -10.34 0.24 0.06
N LYS A 76 -10.82 1.47 -0.04
CA LYS A 76 -11.98 1.83 -0.87
C LYS A 76 -11.81 1.45 -2.35
N GLY A 77 -10.60 1.61 -2.86
CA GLY A 77 -10.20 1.30 -4.23
C GLY A 77 -9.73 -0.12 -4.44
N ASN A 78 -9.77 -1.00 -3.44
CA ASN A 78 -9.23 -2.37 -3.52
C ASN A 78 -7.89 -2.44 -4.28
N THR A 79 -7.00 -1.45 -4.09
CA THR A 79 -5.83 -1.24 -4.94
C THR A 79 -4.79 -2.33 -4.77
N MET A 80 -4.50 -3.00 -5.88
CA MET A 80 -3.49 -4.05 -5.95
C MET A 80 -2.65 -3.85 -7.22
N TYR A 81 -1.36 -3.58 -7.08
CA TYR A 81 -0.47 -3.52 -8.23
C TYR A 81 -0.24 -4.93 -8.77
N GLU A 82 -0.41 -5.08 -10.09
CA GLU A 82 -0.31 -6.37 -10.80
C GLU A 82 -1.17 -7.50 -10.17
N GLY A 83 -2.25 -7.13 -9.48
CA GLY A 83 -3.20 -8.07 -8.88
C GLY A 83 -2.73 -8.72 -7.57
N SER A 84 -1.53 -8.42 -7.10
CA SER A 84 -0.91 -9.09 -5.94
C SER A 84 -0.42 -8.14 -4.86
N TYR A 85 0.24 -7.04 -5.23
CA TYR A 85 0.92 -6.14 -4.30
C TYR A 85 0.00 -5.03 -3.80
N PRO A 86 -0.34 -4.96 -2.49
CA PRO A 86 -1.23 -3.94 -1.92
C PRO A 86 -0.56 -2.58 -1.65
N LEU A 87 0.56 -2.29 -2.32
CA LEU A 87 1.21 -0.97 -2.39
C LEU A 87 1.82 -0.46 -1.07
N VAL A 88 2.33 -1.34 -0.22
CA VAL A 88 2.86 -1.02 1.12
C VAL A 88 3.75 0.22 1.11
N SER A 89 4.92 0.13 0.46
CA SER A 89 5.89 1.22 0.37
C SER A 89 5.38 2.39 -0.47
N ALA A 90 4.72 2.10 -1.59
CA ALA A 90 4.27 3.10 -2.54
C ALA A 90 3.26 4.10 -1.94
N LEU A 91 2.40 3.67 -1.00
CA LEU A 91 1.41 4.51 -0.34
C LEU A 91 2.02 5.49 0.66
N SER A 92 3.14 5.16 1.30
CA SER A 92 3.76 6.04 2.30
C SER A 92 4.55 7.19 1.68
N ARG A 93 5.12 7.00 0.49
CA ARG A 93 6.02 7.97 -0.16
C ARG A 93 5.36 9.33 -0.47
N PRO A 94 4.11 9.42 -0.95
CA PRO A 94 3.46 10.71 -1.14
C PRO A 94 3.23 11.48 0.17
N LEU A 95 2.89 10.81 1.29
CA LEU A 95 2.77 11.47 2.58
C LEU A 95 4.13 11.99 3.07
N ILE A 96 5.17 11.16 3.00
CA ILE A 96 6.52 11.56 3.38
C ILE A 96 6.95 12.77 2.55
N SER A 97 6.75 12.74 1.23
CA SER A 97 7.08 13.86 0.33
C SER A 97 6.33 15.14 0.70
N LYS A 98 5.05 15.04 1.03
CA LYS A 98 4.23 16.17 1.49
C LYS A 98 4.83 16.82 2.75
N LYS A 99 5.17 16.02 3.76
CA LYS A 99 5.77 16.52 5.00
C LYS A 99 7.16 17.11 4.79
N LEU A 100 7.97 16.53 3.94
CA LEU A 100 9.27 17.10 3.55
C LEU A 100 9.12 18.47 2.90
N VAL A 101 8.14 18.64 2.01
CA VAL A 101 7.85 19.94 1.38
C VAL A 101 7.34 20.95 2.41
N GLU A 102 6.41 20.58 3.30
CA GLU A 102 5.92 21.43 4.39
C GLU A 102 7.08 21.97 5.25
N ILE A 103 8.01 21.10 5.63
CA ILE A 103 9.20 21.49 6.41
C ILE A 103 10.16 22.33 5.58
N ALA A 104 10.40 21.97 4.31
CA ALA A 104 11.29 22.73 3.45
C ALA A 104 10.83 24.17 3.24
N LEU A 105 9.54 24.38 3.09
CA LEU A 105 8.94 25.71 3.01
C LEU A 105 9.03 26.48 4.34
N LYS A 106 8.77 25.79 5.46
CA LYS A 106 8.88 26.36 6.81
C LYS A 106 10.30 26.82 7.14
N GLU A 107 11.30 26.04 6.74
CA GLU A 107 12.71 26.26 7.02
C GLU A 107 13.42 27.15 5.97
N ASP A 108 12.70 27.64 4.97
CA ASP A 108 13.27 28.35 3.81
C ASP A 108 14.46 27.56 3.21
N ALA A 109 14.26 26.26 3.04
CA ALA A 109 15.28 25.35 2.53
C ALA A 109 15.39 25.45 1.01
N MET A 110 16.62 25.44 0.51
CA MET A 110 16.88 25.51 -0.93
C MET A 110 16.64 24.18 -1.66
N ALA A 111 16.66 23.07 -0.92
CA ALA A 111 16.51 21.74 -1.49
C ALA A 111 15.95 20.73 -0.48
N ILE A 112 15.42 19.64 -1.02
CA ILE A 112 15.08 18.41 -0.30
C ILE A 112 16.04 17.32 -0.76
N ALA A 113 16.52 16.48 0.16
CA ALA A 113 17.38 15.35 -0.14
C ALA A 113 16.73 14.01 0.28
N HIS A 114 17.07 12.93 -0.43
CA HIS A 114 16.68 11.57 -0.08
C HIS A 114 17.83 10.57 -0.29
N GLY A 115 17.78 9.43 0.41
CA GLY A 115 18.78 8.36 0.35
C GLY A 115 18.44 7.22 -0.63
N CYS A 116 17.60 7.44 -1.64
CA CYS A 116 17.19 6.38 -2.55
C CYS A 116 18.24 6.12 -3.63
N THR A 117 18.41 4.83 -3.98
CA THR A 117 19.29 4.39 -5.08
C THR A 117 18.67 4.64 -6.45
N GLY A 118 19.50 4.62 -7.50
CA GLY A 118 19.05 4.77 -8.89
C GLY A 118 18.27 3.56 -9.46
N LYS A 119 18.29 2.41 -8.76
CA LYS A 119 17.60 1.17 -9.18
C LYS A 119 16.20 1.01 -8.58
N GLY A 120 15.90 1.74 -7.49
CA GLY A 120 14.63 1.65 -6.78
C GLY A 120 13.54 2.55 -7.36
N ASN A 121 12.27 2.19 -7.11
CA ASN A 121 11.11 3.00 -7.48
C ASN A 121 10.98 4.28 -6.64
N ASP A 122 11.46 4.25 -5.40
CA ASP A 122 11.21 5.30 -4.42
C ASP A 122 11.83 6.65 -4.80
N GLN A 123 12.98 6.66 -5.50
CA GLN A 123 13.52 7.90 -6.04
C GLN A 123 12.51 8.63 -6.95
N VAL A 124 11.81 7.87 -7.82
CA VAL A 124 10.81 8.42 -8.72
C VAL A 124 9.61 8.94 -7.91
N ARG A 125 9.14 8.16 -6.94
CA ARG A 125 8.02 8.51 -6.07
C ARG A 125 8.28 9.80 -5.29
N PHE A 126 9.45 9.94 -4.67
CA PHE A 126 9.85 11.16 -3.97
C PHE A 126 9.95 12.36 -4.91
N GLU A 127 10.74 12.23 -5.98
CA GLU A 127 11.03 13.38 -6.83
C GLU A 127 9.79 13.88 -7.59
N VAL A 128 8.95 12.97 -8.07
CA VAL A 128 7.70 13.34 -8.76
C VAL A 128 6.71 14.01 -7.81
N ALA A 129 6.55 13.45 -6.59
CA ALA A 129 5.68 14.04 -5.58
C ALA A 129 6.17 15.44 -5.13
N ILE A 130 7.48 15.60 -4.89
CA ILE A 130 8.06 16.90 -4.52
C ILE A 130 7.87 17.91 -5.65
N LYS A 131 8.10 17.53 -6.92
CA LYS A 131 7.89 18.42 -8.07
C LYS A 131 6.43 18.82 -8.25
N ALA A 132 5.50 17.93 -7.94
CA ALA A 132 4.07 18.24 -8.00
C ALA A 132 3.65 19.26 -6.93
N LEU A 133 4.23 19.14 -5.71
CA LEU A 133 3.88 19.97 -4.56
C LEU A 133 4.66 21.31 -4.51
N ALA A 134 5.94 21.29 -4.92
CA ALA A 134 6.83 22.44 -4.86
C ALA A 134 7.85 22.43 -6.02
N PRO A 135 7.42 22.79 -7.24
CA PRO A 135 8.24 22.66 -8.46
C PRO A 135 9.53 23.50 -8.45
N HIS A 136 9.62 24.49 -7.59
CA HIS A 136 10.78 25.36 -7.45
C HIS A 136 11.85 24.80 -6.48
N ILE A 137 11.52 23.80 -5.66
CA ILE A 137 12.46 23.18 -4.73
C ILE A 137 13.33 22.17 -5.48
N LYS A 138 14.66 22.30 -5.31
CA LYS A 138 15.63 21.36 -5.89
C LYS A 138 15.62 20.03 -5.12
N VAL A 139 15.73 18.91 -5.81
CA VAL A 139 15.94 17.60 -5.18
C VAL A 139 17.40 17.19 -5.31
N LEU A 140 17.99 16.71 -4.21
CA LEU A 140 19.32 16.14 -4.13
C LEU A 140 19.21 14.65 -3.84
N ALA A 141 20.03 13.84 -4.50
CA ALA A 141 20.06 12.40 -4.31
C ALA A 141 21.51 11.94 -4.04
N PRO A 142 22.03 12.14 -2.82
CA PRO A 142 23.42 11.83 -2.46
C PRO A 142 23.86 10.44 -2.88
N VAL A 143 23.04 9.40 -2.63
CA VAL A 143 23.37 8.02 -2.98
C VAL A 143 23.62 7.82 -4.48
N ARG A 144 22.89 8.52 -5.34
CA ARG A 144 23.15 8.50 -6.79
C ARG A 144 24.39 9.30 -7.19
N GLU A 145 24.73 10.34 -6.41
CA GLU A 145 25.89 11.18 -6.71
C GLU A 145 27.20 10.48 -6.34
N TRP A 146 27.26 9.82 -5.17
CA TRP A 146 28.48 9.15 -4.75
C TRP A 146 28.68 7.78 -5.40
N SER A 147 27.57 7.07 -5.73
CA SER A 147 27.59 5.76 -6.41
C SER A 147 28.49 4.70 -5.74
N TRP A 148 28.58 4.74 -4.40
CA TRP A 148 29.41 3.82 -3.64
C TRP A 148 28.78 2.44 -3.51
N SER A 149 29.64 1.43 -3.32
CA SER A 149 29.22 0.10 -2.87
C SER A 149 28.85 0.14 -1.38
N ARG A 150 28.21 -0.93 -0.92
CA ARG A 150 27.86 -1.07 0.51
C ARG A 150 29.10 -1.04 1.41
N GLU A 151 30.20 -1.68 0.97
CA GLU A 151 31.48 -1.70 1.67
C GLU A 151 32.07 -0.30 1.76
N GLU A 152 32.05 0.47 0.67
CA GLU A 152 32.54 1.86 0.65
C GLU A 152 31.74 2.78 1.57
N GLU A 153 30.41 2.59 1.66
CA GLU A 153 29.57 3.32 2.63
C GLU A 153 29.94 2.98 4.08
N ILE A 154 30.17 1.70 4.37
CA ILE A 154 30.58 1.23 5.69
C ILE A 154 31.95 1.81 6.05
N ASP A 155 32.89 1.83 5.13
CA ASP A 155 34.23 2.40 5.37
C ASP A 155 34.17 3.91 5.60
N TYR A 156 33.34 4.62 4.83
CA TYR A 156 33.07 6.04 5.08
C TYR A 156 32.42 6.26 6.46
N ALA A 157 31.44 5.45 6.81
CA ALA A 157 30.79 5.54 8.12
C ALA A 157 31.78 5.33 9.28
N LYS A 158 32.64 4.31 9.19
CA LYS A 158 33.73 4.07 10.18
C LYS A 158 34.68 5.26 10.29
N LYS A 159 35.14 5.79 9.15
CA LYS A 159 36.05 6.95 9.10
C LYS A 159 35.47 8.19 9.77
N HIS A 160 34.17 8.38 9.69
CA HIS A 160 33.46 9.55 10.23
C HIS A 160 32.76 9.29 11.58
N ASN A 161 33.01 8.12 12.20
CA ASN A 161 32.39 7.70 13.47
C ASN A 161 30.83 7.71 13.43
N ILE A 162 30.26 7.39 12.26
CA ILE A 162 28.81 7.24 12.11
C ILE A 162 28.41 5.88 12.73
N PRO A 163 27.45 5.85 13.66
CA PRO A 163 26.97 4.59 14.24
C PRO A 163 26.37 3.68 13.16
N ILE A 164 27.00 2.53 12.97
CA ILE A 164 26.52 1.52 12.01
C ILE A 164 25.50 0.65 12.73
N PRO A 165 24.28 0.43 12.19
CA PRO A 165 23.32 -0.50 12.77
C PRO A 165 23.93 -1.89 12.96
N ILE A 166 23.63 -2.54 14.08
CA ILE A 166 24.22 -3.85 14.46
C ILE A 166 23.81 -4.97 13.48
N ASN A 167 22.72 -4.78 12.73
CA ASN A 167 22.18 -5.78 11.79
C ASN A 167 22.81 -5.72 10.39
N LEU A 168 24.10 -5.46 10.29
CA LEU A 168 24.84 -5.56 9.02
C LEU A 168 24.85 -6.98 8.42
N ASP A 169 24.57 -7.98 9.24
CA ASP A 169 24.51 -9.40 8.82
C ASP A 169 23.19 -9.76 8.14
N SER A 170 22.15 -8.91 8.22
CA SER A 170 20.92 -9.15 7.47
C SER A 170 21.15 -8.91 5.98
N PRO A 171 20.96 -9.94 5.13
CA PRO A 171 21.14 -9.79 3.68
C PRO A 171 19.98 -8.99 3.04
N TYR A 172 18.97 -8.64 3.81
CA TYR A 172 17.72 -8.09 3.34
C TYR A 172 17.65 -6.55 3.42
N SER A 173 16.97 -5.96 2.46
CA SER A 173 16.47 -4.58 2.52
C SER A 173 14.99 -4.60 2.90
N ILE A 174 14.66 -3.97 4.02
CA ILE A 174 13.33 -4.03 4.62
C ILE A 174 12.70 -2.63 4.62
N ASP A 175 11.44 -2.55 4.20
CA ASP A 175 10.61 -1.36 4.35
C ASP A 175 9.27 -1.77 4.98
N GLN A 176 8.89 -1.11 6.06
CA GLN A 176 7.70 -1.44 6.86
C GLN A 176 6.92 -0.18 7.19
N ASN A 177 5.61 -0.32 7.23
CA ASN A 177 4.67 0.68 7.75
C ASN A 177 3.43 -0.03 8.31
N LEU A 178 2.42 0.71 8.75
CA LEU A 178 1.21 0.11 9.32
C LEU A 178 0.44 -0.80 8.34
N TRP A 179 0.62 -0.60 7.00
CA TRP A 179 -0.09 -1.38 5.99
C TRP A 179 0.57 -2.71 5.65
N GLY A 180 1.84 -2.86 5.99
CA GLY A 180 2.59 -4.10 5.81
C GLY A 180 4.10 -3.90 5.75
N ARG A 181 4.79 -4.93 5.32
CA ARG A 181 6.24 -5.02 5.24
C ARG A 181 6.67 -5.57 3.88
N SER A 182 7.68 -4.97 3.28
CA SER A 182 8.38 -5.51 2.11
C SER A 182 9.79 -5.95 2.48
N ASN A 183 10.26 -6.99 1.82
CA ASN A 183 11.59 -7.55 2.00
C ASN A 183 12.18 -7.95 0.65
N GLU A 184 13.37 -7.46 0.34
CA GLU A 184 14.09 -7.73 -0.91
C GLU A 184 15.58 -7.96 -0.65
N CYS A 185 16.34 -8.29 -1.67
CA CYS A 185 17.78 -8.55 -1.68
C CYS A 185 18.20 -9.93 -1.14
N GLY A 186 19.50 -10.19 -1.17
CA GLY A 186 20.09 -11.46 -0.73
C GLY A 186 19.56 -12.66 -1.53
N ILE A 187 19.20 -13.72 -0.83
CA ILE A 187 18.68 -14.95 -1.47
C ILE A 187 17.35 -14.71 -2.22
N LEU A 188 16.61 -13.65 -1.87
CA LEU A 188 15.34 -13.32 -2.53
C LEU A 188 15.52 -12.84 -3.98
N GLU A 189 16.75 -12.45 -4.39
CA GLU A 189 17.04 -12.05 -5.77
C GLU A 189 16.97 -13.25 -6.76
N ASP A 190 17.11 -14.47 -6.27
CA ASP A 190 16.88 -15.67 -7.08
C ASP A 190 15.37 -16.03 -7.05
N PRO A 191 14.63 -15.86 -8.16
CA PRO A 191 13.19 -16.13 -8.17
C PRO A 191 12.85 -17.62 -8.03
N PHE A 192 13.84 -18.52 -8.08
CA PHE A 192 13.63 -19.95 -7.84
C PHE A 192 13.96 -20.40 -6.42
N ALA A 193 14.67 -19.56 -5.64
CA ALA A 193 14.96 -19.85 -4.24
C ALA A 193 13.69 -19.68 -3.37
N THR A 194 13.43 -20.65 -2.50
CA THR A 194 12.35 -20.52 -1.49
C THR A 194 12.75 -19.45 -0.49
N PRO A 195 11.89 -18.44 -0.22
CA PRO A 195 12.16 -17.47 0.84
C PRO A 195 12.29 -18.17 2.18
N PRO A 196 13.40 -17.99 2.91
CA PRO A 196 13.56 -18.60 4.23
C PRO A 196 12.65 -17.93 5.27
N GLU A 197 12.35 -18.62 6.38
CA GLU A 197 11.43 -18.10 7.39
C GLU A 197 11.93 -16.82 8.09
N ASP A 198 13.23 -16.56 8.13
CA ASP A 198 13.81 -15.33 8.66
C ASP A 198 13.58 -14.09 7.78
N ALA A 199 13.06 -14.28 6.55
CA ALA A 199 12.56 -13.19 5.71
C ALA A 199 11.21 -12.63 6.21
N TYR A 200 10.50 -13.34 7.07
CA TYR A 200 9.18 -12.97 7.58
C TYR A 200 9.26 -12.57 9.06
N ASP A 201 8.43 -11.60 9.48
CA ASP A 201 8.40 -11.06 10.84
C ASP A 201 6.96 -10.83 11.35
N LEU A 202 6.03 -10.49 10.46
CA LEU A 202 4.65 -10.20 10.81
C LEU A 202 3.74 -11.45 10.83
N THR A 203 4.18 -12.55 10.23
CA THR A 203 3.34 -13.73 9.97
C THR A 203 4.01 -15.00 10.42
N ASN A 204 3.25 -15.84 11.12
CA ASN A 204 3.73 -17.18 11.49
C ASN A 204 3.82 -18.10 10.26
N PRO A 205 4.79 -19.03 10.22
CA PRO A 205 4.74 -20.14 9.28
C PRO A 205 3.48 -20.99 9.52
N ILE A 206 2.93 -21.59 8.47
CA ILE A 206 1.65 -22.31 8.52
C ILE A 206 1.64 -23.44 9.58
N GLU A 207 2.77 -24.10 9.75
CA GLU A 207 2.97 -25.18 10.72
C GLU A 207 2.78 -24.70 12.17
N ASN A 208 3.07 -23.41 12.43
CA ASN A 208 3.02 -22.81 13.77
C ASN A 208 1.73 -21.99 14.01
N THR A 209 0.80 -22.01 13.06
CA THR A 209 -0.48 -21.31 13.22
C THR A 209 -1.47 -22.13 14.05
N PRO A 210 -2.44 -21.50 14.75
CA PRO A 210 -3.46 -22.20 15.53
C PRO A 210 -4.23 -23.25 14.73
N ASP A 211 -4.56 -24.38 15.37
CA ASP A 211 -5.42 -25.43 14.80
C ASP A 211 -6.92 -25.11 14.91
N THR A 212 -7.27 -24.05 15.62
CA THR A 212 -8.63 -23.53 15.72
C THR A 212 -8.74 -22.26 14.88
N ALA A 213 -9.80 -22.16 14.08
CA ALA A 213 -10.08 -20.96 13.32
C ALA A 213 -10.53 -19.80 14.23
N GLU A 214 -10.16 -18.59 13.88
CA GLU A 214 -10.72 -17.37 14.48
C GLU A 214 -11.78 -16.78 13.60
N GLU A 215 -12.98 -16.55 14.15
CA GLU A 215 -14.09 -15.87 13.47
C GLU A 215 -14.24 -14.47 14.05
N MET A 216 -14.47 -13.48 13.16
CA MET A 216 -14.70 -12.10 13.55
C MET A 216 -15.69 -11.40 12.63
N GLU A 217 -16.36 -10.40 13.17
CA GLU A 217 -17.19 -9.47 12.41
C GLU A 217 -16.47 -8.14 12.26
N ILE A 218 -16.35 -7.68 11.01
CA ILE A 218 -15.80 -6.36 10.66
C ILE A 218 -16.94 -5.50 10.16
N VAL A 219 -17.14 -4.35 10.80
CA VAL A 219 -18.16 -3.37 10.37
C VAL A 219 -17.49 -2.31 9.52
N PHE A 220 -18.12 -2.01 8.39
CA PHE A 220 -17.70 -0.96 7.47
C PHE A 220 -18.73 0.17 7.44
N GLU A 221 -18.24 1.39 7.29
CA GLU A 221 -19.03 2.59 7.02
C GLU A 221 -18.37 3.37 5.88
N ASN A 222 -19.15 3.65 4.82
CA ASN A 222 -18.66 4.35 3.62
C ASN A 222 -17.35 3.75 3.04
N GLY A 223 -17.26 2.41 3.02
CA GLY A 223 -16.13 1.66 2.50
C GLY A 223 -14.93 1.53 3.44
N LEU A 224 -14.96 2.09 4.64
CA LEU A 224 -13.87 1.97 5.61
C LEU A 224 -14.26 1.09 6.80
N PRO A 225 -13.36 0.22 7.29
CA PRO A 225 -13.62 -0.57 8.48
C PRO A 225 -13.56 0.33 9.72
N ILE A 226 -14.57 0.21 10.60
CA ILE A 226 -14.69 1.02 11.82
C ILE A 226 -14.71 0.21 13.10
N SER A 227 -14.99 -1.10 13.02
CA SER A 227 -14.98 -1.94 14.22
C SER A 227 -14.65 -3.40 13.92
N ILE A 228 -14.17 -4.09 14.95
CA ILE A 228 -13.95 -5.55 14.99
C ILE A 228 -14.73 -6.08 16.18
N ASN A 229 -15.61 -7.09 15.98
CA ASN A 229 -16.38 -7.74 17.03
C ASN A 229 -17.12 -6.71 17.94
N ASN A 230 -17.79 -5.72 17.33
CA ASN A 230 -18.51 -4.61 17.99
C ASN A 230 -17.61 -3.62 18.77
N GLN A 231 -16.30 -3.74 18.75
CA GLN A 231 -15.40 -2.76 19.33
C GLN A 231 -14.92 -1.79 18.24
N VAL A 232 -15.21 -0.50 18.43
CA VAL A 232 -14.81 0.57 17.51
C VAL A 232 -13.34 0.93 17.75
N TYR A 233 -12.63 1.19 16.66
CA TYR A 233 -11.21 1.60 16.67
C TYR A 233 -10.98 2.73 15.66
N PRO A 234 -10.01 3.63 15.90
CA PRO A 234 -9.39 4.42 14.85
C PRO A 234 -8.81 3.50 13.77
N LEU A 235 -8.75 3.97 12.53
CA LEU A 235 -8.38 3.12 11.38
C LEU A 235 -6.96 2.55 11.50
N ASP A 236 -6.01 3.33 11.99
CA ASP A 236 -4.62 2.91 12.24
C ASP A 236 -4.55 1.78 13.28
N GLU A 237 -5.24 1.93 14.41
CA GLU A 237 -5.30 0.91 15.46
C GLU A 237 -5.99 -0.38 14.96
N LEU A 238 -7.07 -0.23 14.17
CA LEU A 238 -7.79 -1.35 13.59
C LEU A 238 -6.89 -2.17 12.65
N ILE A 239 -6.12 -1.49 11.79
CA ILE A 239 -5.18 -2.14 10.88
C ILE A 239 -4.10 -2.89 11.67
N LEU A 240 -3.47 -2.25 12.67
CA LEU A 240 -2.44 -2.88 13.50
C LEU A 240 -2.99 -4.11 14.24
N LYS A 241 -4.22 -4.02 14.76
CA LYS A 241 -4.88 -5.16 15.41
C LYS A 241 -5.12 -6.31 14.44
N LEU A 242 -5.56 -6.03 13.21
CA LEU A 242 -5.75 -7.06 12.19
C LEU A 242 -4.41 -7.62 11.69
N ASN A 243 -3.35 -6.79 11.59
CA ASN A 243 -2.01 -7.29 11.29
C ASN A 243 -1.58 -8.35 12.31
N HIS A 244 -1.77 -8.08 13.60
CA HIS A 244 -1.42 -9.03 14.65
C HIS A 244 -2.26 -10.32 14.56
N ILE A 245 -3.59 -10.22 14.54
CA ILE A 245 -4.47 -11.38 14.54
C ILE A 245 -4.26 -12.24 13.28
N ALA A 246 -4.26 -11.61 12.09
CA ALA A 246 -4.09 -12.32 10.84
C ALA A 246 -2.67 -12.92 10.69
N GLY A 247 -1.65 -12.22 11.20
CA GLY A 247 -0.28 -12.71 11.24
C GLY A 247 -0.11 -13.99 12.04
N LEU A 248 -0.79 -14.11 13.18
CA LEU A 248 -0.83 -15.36 13.98
C LEU A 248 -1.37 -16.55 13.16
N HIS A 249 -2.29 -16.30 12.23
CA HIS A 249 -2.84 -17.31 11.33
C HIS A 249 -2.06 -17.48 10.01
N GLY A 250 -0.88 -16.87 9.89
CA GLY A 250 -0.01 -16.99 8.70
C GLY A 250 -0.58 -16.31 7.45
N ILE A 251 -1.48 -15.34 7.61
CA ILE A 251 -2.17 -14.66 6.50
C ILE A 251 -1.33 -13.49 6.02
N GLY A 252 -1.28 -13.28 4.70
CA GLY A 252 -0.75 -12.06 4.10
C GLY A 252 0.66 -12.17 3.53
N ARG A 253 1.26 -13.37 3.46
CA ARG A 253 2.52 -13.59 2.74
C ARG A 253 2.29 -13.53 1.24
N ILE A 254 3.10 -12.75 0.54
CA ILE A 254 3.05 -12.57 -0.92
C ILE A 254 4.46 -12.64 -1.45
N ASP A 255 4.71 -13.52 -2.40
CA ASP A 255 5.95 -13.59 -3.18
C ASP A 255 5.63 -13.06 -4.59
N HIS A 256 6.24 -11.96 -4.98
CA HIS A 256 5.89 -11.25 -6.19
C HIS A 256 7.11 -10.82 -6.99
N VAL A 257 7.08 -11.10 -8.29
CA VAL A 257 8.04 -10.55 -9.26
C VAL A 257 7.36 -9.40 -9.98
N GLU A 258 7.68 -8.18 -9.57
CA GLU A 258 7.06 -6.96 -10.06
C GLU A 258 7.82 -6.31 -11.22
N ASN A 259 7.13 -5.52 -12.01
CA ASN A 259 7.74 -4.65 -13.01
C ASN A 259 8.01 -3.27 -12.39
N ARG A 260 9.28 -2.95 -12.13
CA ARG A 260 9.68 -1.64 -11.59
C ARG A 260 9.55 -0.53 -12.62
N LEU A 261 9.30 0.70 -12.14
CA LEU A 261 9.25 1.92 -12.97
C LEU A 261 10.47 2.11 -13.86
N VAL A 262 11.63 1.72 -13.36
CA VAL A 262 12.92 1.82 -14.09
C VAL A 262 13.11 0.73 -15.15
N GLY A 263 12.08 -0.08 -15.42
CA GLY A 263 12.05 -1.03 -16.54
C GLY A 263 12.69 -2.40 -16.26
N ILE A 264 13.01 -2.71 -15.01
CA ILE A 264 13.54 -4.03 -14.60
C ILE A 264 12.48 -4.83 -13.83
N LYS A 265 12.60 -6.14 -13.84
CA LYS A 265 11.86 -7.02 -12.93
C LYS A 265 12.63 -7.16 -11.62
N SER A 266 11.88 -7.17 -10.52
CA SER A 266 12.43 -7.39 -9.18
C SER A 266 11.49 -8.30 -8.40
N ARG A 267 12.07 -9.23 -7.64
CA ARG A 267 11.29 -10.03 -6.70
C ARG A 267 11.33 -9.39 -5.33
N GLU A 268 10.15 -9.26 -4.76
CA GLU A 268 9.95 -8.83 -3.37
C GLU A 268 9.01 -9.79 -2.66
N VAL A 269 9.25 -9.99 -1.38
CA VAL A 269 8.38 -10.73 -0.49
C VAL A 269 7.69 -9.75 0.44
N TYR A 270 6.37 -9.83 0.50
CA TYR A 270 5.54 -8.92 1.29
C TYR A 270 4.83 -9.68 2.41
N GLU A 271 4.59 -8.97 3.51
CA GLU A 271 3.69 -9.39 4.57
C GLU A 271 2.65 -8.30 4.78
N THR A 272 1.39 -8.62 4.50
CA THR A 272 0.27 -7.66 4.52
C THR A 272 -0.97 -8.25 5.21
N PRO A 273 -0.84 -8.71 6.47
CA PRO A 273 -1.88 -9.52 7.11
C PRO A 273 -3.22 -8.79 7.22
N GLY A 274 -3.24 -7.61 7.82
CA GLY A 274 -4.46 -6.81 7.98
C GLY A 274 -5.03 -6.33 6.65
N ALA A 275 -4.17 -5.92 5.72
CA ALA A 275 -4.58 -5.51 4.38
C ALA A 275 -5.34 -6.63 3.67
N LYS A 276 -4.84 -7.88 3.73
CA LYS A 276 -5.49 -9.04 3.12
C LYS A 276 -6.88 -9.26 3.70
N VAL A 277 -7.04 -9.20 5.03
CA VAL A 277 -8.33 -9.38 5.69
C VAL A 277 -9.31 -8.27 5.33
N ILE A 278 -8.87 -7.01 5.42
CA ILE A 278 -9.72 -5.84 5.14
C ILE A 278 -10.19 -5.85 3.69
N MET A 279 -9.29 -6.09 2.73
CA MET A 279 -9.62 -6.06 1.30
C MET A 279 -10.56 -7.20 0.90
N GLU A 280 -10.40 -8.41 1.45
CA GLU A 280 -11.32 -9.52 1.21
C GLU A 280 -12.72 -9.23 1.79
N ALA A 281 -12.79 -8.69 2.99
CA ALA A 281 -14.06 -8.30 3.62
C ALA A 281 -14.74 -7.15 2.86
N HIS A 282 -13.98 -6.12 2.47
CA HIS A 282 -14.48 -4.96 1.73
C HIS A 282 -15.06 -5.40 0.37
N LYS A 283 -14.32 -6.17 -0.43
CA LYS A 283 -14.80 -6.73 -1.70
C LYS A 283 -16.08 -7.55 -1.53
N ALA A 284 -16.16 -8.34 -0.45
CA ALA A 284 -17.34 -9.13 -0.17
C ALA A 284 -18.57 -8.25 0.15
N LEU A 285 -18.39 -7.12 0.83
CA LEU A 285 -19.48 -6.18 1.09
C LEU A 285 -19.94 -5.48 -0.20
N GLU A 286 -19.01 -5.09 -1.07
CA GLU A 286 -19.33 -4.51 -2.37
C GLU A 286 -20.22 -5.41 -3.23
N THR A 287 -20.10 -6.73 -3.13
CA THR A 287 -20.93 -7.66 -3.91
C THR A 287 -22.42 -7.53 -3.64
N ILE A 288 -22.82 -7.00 -2.50
CA ILE A 288 -24.25 -6.84 -2.14
C ILE A 288 -24.71 -5.37 -2.11
N THR A 289 -23.78 -4.41 -2.26
CA THR A 289 -24.11 -2.97 -2.16
C THR A 289 -23.92 -2.21 -3.46
N LEU A 290 -23.13 -2.71 -4.41
CA LEU A 290 -22.92 -2.07 -5.71
C LEU A 290 -23.85 -2.65 -6.77
N THR A 291 -24.38 -1.78 -7.65
CA THR A 291 -25.09 -2.24 -8.85
C THR A 291 -24.12 -2.98 -9.78
N LYS A 292 -24.66 -3.87 -10.62
CA LYS A 292 -23.89 -4.66 -11.58
C LYS A 292 -22.93 -3.80 -12.42
N ASP A 293 -23.42 -2.70 -12.97
CA ASP A 293 -22.65 -1.86 -13.89
C ASP A 293 -21.47 -1.20 -13.17
N VAL A 294 -21.70 -0.70 -11.93
CA VAL A 294 -20.64 -0.13 -11.09
C VAL A 294 -19.64 -1.20 -10.70
N ALA A 295 -20.10 -2.37 -10.22
CA ALA A 295 -19.24 -3.47 -9.80
C ALA A 295 -18.36 -4.01 -10.95
N HIS A 296 -18.86 -3.98 -12.20
CA HIS A 296 -18.08 -4.41 -13.36
C HIS A 296 -17.11 -3.34 -13.89
N PHE A 297 -17.41 -2.06 -13.70
CA PHE A 297 -16.55 -0.98 -14.17
C PHE A 297 -15.47 -0.59 -13.13
N LYS A 298 -15.80 -0.63 -11.84
CA LYS A 298 -14.90 -0.24 -10.74
C LYS A 298 -13.52 -0.91 -10.81
N PRO A 299 -13.35 -2.22 -11.14
CA PRO A 299 -12.03 -2.85 -11.28
C PRO A 299 -11.09 -2.18 -12.29
N VAL A 300 -11.60 -1.51 -13.31
CA VAL A 300 -10.78 -0.73 -14.27
C VAL A 300 -10.19 0.50 -13.55
N ILE A 301 -11.00 1.16 -12.74
CA ILE A 301 -10.59 2.33 -11.95
C ILE A 301 -9.62 1.92 -10.83
N GLU A 302 -9.89 0.80 -10.14
CA GLU A 302 -9.02 0.23 -9.10
C GLU A 302 -7.62 -0.04 -9.63
N LYS A 303 -7.53 -0.71 -10.79
CA LYS A 303 -6.26 -0.98 -11.46
C LYS A 303 -5.54 0.31 -11.81
N GLN A 304 -6.25 1.28 -12.40
CA GLN A 304 -5.65 2.55 -12.80
C GLN A 304 -5.17 3.35 -11.57
N LEU A 305 -5.93 3.34 -10.47
CA LEU A 305 -5.51 3.99 -9.22
C LEU A 305 -4.27 3.30 -8.63
N ALA A 306 -4.22 1.96 -8.64
CA ALA A 306 -3.05 1.22 -8.19
C ALA A 306 -1.80 1.57 -9.00
N GLU A 307 -1.90 1.70 -10.31
CA GLU A 307 -0.81 2.14 -11.19
C GLU A 307 -0.36 3.57 -10.88
N GLN A 308 -1.30 4.51 -10.64
CA GLN A 308 -0.95 5.88 -10.27
C GLN A 308 -0.18 5.91 -8.93
N ILE A 309 -0.63 5.15 -7.93
CA ILE A 309 0.04 5.04 -6.62
C ILE A 309 1.43 4.43 -6.79
N TYR A 310 1.55 3.30 -7.49
CA TYR A 310 2.82 2.62 -7.73
C TYR A 310 3.83 3.52 -8.43
N ASN A 311 3.36 4.30 -9.41
CA ASN A 311 4.17 5.20 -10.22
C ASN A 311 4.52 6.53 -9.52
N GLY A 312 4.09 6.76 -8.27
CA GLY A 312 4.36 7.99 -7.53
C GLY A 312 3.55 9.20 -7.99
N LEU A 313 2.46 8.97 -8.71
CA LEU A 313 1.60 9.99 -9.32
C LEU A 313 0.41 10.38 -8.43
N TRP A 314 0.55 10.23 -7.10
CA TRP A 314 -0.52 10.52 -6.12
C TRP A 314 -1.13 11.92 -6.28
N PHE A 315 -0.32 12.92 -6.57
CA PHE A 315 -0.74 14.31 -6.70
C PHE A 315 -1.09 14.71 -8.15
N SER A 316 -1.28 13.73 -9.04
CA SER A 316 -1.68 14.02 -10.43
C SER A 316 -3.19 14.31 -10.54
N PRO A 317 -3.62 15.10 -11.55
CA PRO A 317 -5.04 15.33 -11.79
C PRO A 317 -5.84 14.06 -12.05
N LEU A 318 -5.22 13.04 -12.68
CA LEU A 318 -5.86 11.76 -12.91
C LEU A 318 -6.13 11.03 -11.59
N THR A 319 -5.16 10.97 -10.68
CA THR A 319 -5.36 10.35 -9.35
C THR A 319 -6.50 11.02 -8.61
N GLU A 320 -6.62 12.34 -8.65
CA GLU A 320 -7.71 13.05 -8.01
C GLU A 320 -9.08 12.67 -8.60
N SER A 321 -9.17 12.57 -9.92
CA SER A 321 -10.40 12.13 -10.60
C SER A 321 -10.77 10.68 -10.26
N LEU A 322 -9.78 9.78 -10.17
CA LEU A 322 -10.00 8.39 -9.79
C LEU A 322 -10.47 8.28 -8.33
N LYS A 323 -9.91 9.08 -7.43
CA LYS A 323 -10.33 9.13 -6.01
C LYS A 323 -11.78 9.61 -5.89
N GLN A 324 -12.19 10.62 -6.64
CA GLN A 324 -13.59 11.09 -6.66
C GLN A 324 -14.55 10.01 -7.15
N PHE A 325 -14.17 9.26 -8.21
CA PHE A 325 -14.97 8.12 -8.65
C PHE A 325 -15.08 7.07 -7.53
N ILE A 326 -13.96 6.69 -6.91
CA ILE A 326 -13.96 5.73 -5.80
C ILE A 326 -14.88 6.21 -4.68
N ASP A 327 -14.73 7.44 -4.20
CA ASP A 327 -15.55 7.98 -3.10
C ASP A 327 -17.04 7.92 -3.45
N SER A 328 -17.43 8.23 -4.69
CA SER A 328 -18.83 8.15 -5.12
C SER A 328 -19.41 6.74 -5.06
N THR A 329 -18.58 5.71 -5.24
CA THR A 329 -19.03 4.30 -5.20
C THR A 329 -19.16 3.79 -3.76
N GLN A 330 -18.54 4.44 -2.79
CA GLN A 330 -18.46 3.92 -1.41
C GLN A 330 -19.57 4.40 -0.48
N THR A 331 -20.40 5.34 -0.89
CA THR A 331 -21.45 5.94 -0.05
C THR A 331 -22.44 4.90 0.54
N GLN A 332 -22.65 3.79 -0.14
CA GLN A 332 -23.52 2.69 0.29
C GLN A 332 -22.77 1.43 0.74
N VAL A 333 -21.42 1.44 0.68
CA VAL A 333 -20.61 0.30 1.13
C VAL A 333 -20.48 0.35 2.65
N THR A 334 -21.63 0.10 3.31
CA THR A 334 -21.82 0.12 4.76
C THR A 334 -22.49 -1.16 5.21
N GLY A 335 -21.92 -1.84 6.20
CA GLY A 335 -22.49 -3.10 6.68
C GLY A 335 -21.47 -3.93 7.47
N THR A 336 -21.84 -5.18 7.73
CA THR A 336 -21.01 -6.12 8.50
C THR A 336 -20.60 -7.30 7.64
N VAL A 337 -19.34 -7.65 7.70
CA VAL A 337 -18.79 -8.87 7.07
C VAL A 337 -18.23 -9.78 8.14
N ARG A 338 -18.61 -11.04 8.12
CA ARG A 338 -18.04 -12.08 8.96
C ARG A 338 -16.95 -12.81 8.20
N VAL A 339 -15.75 -12.86 8.78
CA VAL A 339 -14.60 -13.56 8.24
C VAL A 339 -14.12 -14.64 9.19
N LYS A 340 -13.56 -15.70 8.63
CA LYS A 340 -12.91 -16.79 9.34
C LYS A 340 -11.46 -16.84 8.90
N LEU A 341 -10.54 -16.76 9.86
CA LEU A 341 -9.10 -16.83 9.66
C LEU A 341 -8.61 -18.22 10.01
N PHE A 342 -7.92 -18.87 9.08
CA PHE A 342 -7.42 -20.23 9.33
C PHE A 342 -6.31 -20.61 8.37
N LYS A 343 -5.15 -20.99 8.90
CA LYS A 343 -4.03 -21.59 8.13
C LYS A 343 -3.74 -20.82 6.83
N GLY A 344 -3.40 -19.55 6.92
CA GLY A 344 -3.07 -18.67 5.78
C GLY A 344 -4.25 -18.16 4.96
N ASN A 345 -5.48 -18.53 5.31
CA ASN A 345 -6.66 -18.19 4.52
C ASN A 345 -7.60 -17.22 5.25
N VAL A 346 -8.17 -16.30 4.47
CA VAL A 346 -9.32 -15.46 4.87
C VAL A 346 -10.55 -16.01 4.15
N ILE A 347 -11.55 -16.47 4.91
CA ILE A 347 -12.78 -17.04 4.37
C ILE A 347 -13.94 -16.15 4.79
N VAL A 348 -14.62 -15.55 3.83
CA VAL A 348 -15.85 -14.78 4.08
C VAL A 348 -17.01 -15.76 4.23
N ASN A 349 -17.64 -15.79 5.41
CA ASN A 349 -18.76 -16.68 5.71
C ASN A 349 -20.08 -15.96 6.04
N GLY A 350 -20.12 -14.62 5.90
CA GLY A 350 -21.37 -13.86 6.03
C GLY A 350 -21.18 -12.38 5.68
N ARG A 351 -22.27 -11.75 5.21
CA ARG A 351 -22.32 -10.32 4.94
C ARG A 351 -23.75 -9.81 5.08
N LYS A 352 -23.91 -8.61 5.60
CA LYS A 352 -25.19 -7.91 5.71
C LYS A 352 -24.99 -6.41 5.56
N SER A 353 -25.96 -5.72 4.96
CA SER A 353 -25.96 -4.28 4.78
C SER A 353 -27.38 -3.71 4.80
N PRO A 354 -27.59 -2.52 5.38
CA PRO A 354 -28.86 -1.81 5.22
C PRO A 354 -29.08 -1.32 3.77
N TYR A 355 -28.02 -1.28 2.97
CA TYR A 355 -28.05 -0.90 1.55
C TYR A 355 -27.95 -2.12 0.62
N SER A 356 -28.26 -3.31 1.12
CA SER A 356 -28.18 -4.54 0.33
C SER A 356 -29.12 -4.49 -0.88
N LEU A 357 -28.55 -4.76 -2.06
CA LEU A 357 -29.29 -5.00 -3.29
C LEU A 357 -29.72 -6.48 -3.45
N TYR A 358 -29.19 -7.36 -2.57
CA TYR A 358 -29.63 -8.74 -2.50
C TYR A 358 -30.98 -8.81 -1.84
N ASN A 359 -32.00 -9.23 -2.60
CA ASN A 359 -33.38 -9.44 -2.14
C ASN A 359 -33.67 -10.93 -2.15
N GLU A 360 -33.91 -11.50 -0.98
CA GLU A 360 -34.13 -12.94 -0.81
C GLU A 360 -35.40 -13.42 -1.53
N GLU A 361 -36.49 -12.62 -1.50
CA GLU A 361 -37.73 -12.94 -2.18
C GLU A 361 -37.60 -13.01 -3.70
N LEU A 362 -36.67 -12.23 -4.30
CA LEU A 362 -36.37 -12.27 -5.72
C LEU A 362 -35.34 -13.34 -6.09
N ALA A 363 -34.52 -13.77 -5.13
CA ALA A 363 -33.41 -14.71 -5.37
C ALA A 363 -33.75 -16.17 -5.02
N THR A 364 -34.81 -16.37 -4.23
CA THR A 364 -35.21 -17.71 -3.77
C THR A 364 -35.81 -18.57 -4.91
N TYR A 365 -35.64 -19.88 -4.80
CA TYR A 365 -36.28 -20.88 -5.67
C TYR A 365 -37.47 -21.55 -4.95
N THR A 366 -37.93 -21.01 -3.83
CA THR A 366 -39.07 -21.53 -3.10
C THR A 366 -40.42 -21.05 -3.71
N LYS A 367 -41.54 -21.54 -3.18
CA LYS A 367 -42.87 -21.11 -3.63
C LYS A 367 -43.20 -19.63 -3.32
N GLU A 368 -42.36 -18.98 -2.50
CA GLU A 368 -42.49 -17.58 -2.11
C GLU A 368 -41.71 -16.63 -3.05
N ASP A 369 -41.23 -17.16 -4.20
CA ASP A 369 -40.53 -16.41 -5.24
C ASP A 369 -41.42 -15.26 -5.78
N ALA A 370 -40.93 -14.03 -5.63
CA ALA A 370 -41.57 -12.84 -6.16
C ALA A 370 -41.10 -12.46 -7.58
N PHE A 371 -40.16 -13.23 -8.17
CA PHE A 371 -39.61 -12.94 -9.49
C PHE A 371 -40.61 -13.31 -10.60
N ASN A 372 -40.89 -12.38 -11.49
CA ASN A 372 -41.75 -12.63 -12.64
C ASN A 372 -41.02 -13.45 -13.73
N GLN A 373 -41.12 -14.77 -13.65
CA GLN A 373 -40.44 -15.67 -14.58
C GLN A 373 -40.99 -15.59 -16.03
N GLU A 374 -42.28 -15.21 -16.23
CA GLU A 374 -42.87 -15.05 -17.56
C GLU A 374 -42.23 -13.88 -18.32
N ALA A 375 -41.84 -12.79 -17.63
CA ALA A 375 -41.15 -11.66 -18.26
C ALA A 375 -39.79 -12.04 -18.85
N ALA A 376 -39.16 -13.11 -18.36
CA ALA A 376 -37.88 -13.59 -18.86
C ALA A 376 -37.94 -14.07 -20.33
N VAL A 377 -39.08 -14.59 -20.76
CA VAL A 377 -39.25 -15.11 -22.15
C VAL A 377 -39.03 -13.96 -23.14
N GLY A 378 -39.74 -12.85 -22.98
CA GLY A 378 -39.58 -11.67 -23.85
C GLY A 378 -38.20 -11.03 -23.78
N PHE A 379 -37.63 -10.96 -22.61
CA PHE A 379 -36.27 -10.46 -22.43
C PHE A 379 -35.25 -11.33 -23.18
N ILE A 380 -35.30 -12.66 -23.06
CA ILE A 380 -34.38 -13.59 -23.70
C ILE A 380 -34.49 -13.46 -25.23
N GLU A 381 -35.72 -13.34 -25.76
CA GLU A 381 -35.92 -13.18 -27.19
C GLU A 381 -35.24 -11.94 -27.78
N ILE A 382 -35.43 -10.78 -27.12
CA ILE A 382 -34.83 -9.50 -27.53
C ILE A 382 -33.32 -9.49 -27.28
N PHE A 383 -32.88 -9.94 -26.13
CA PHE A 383 -31.47 -9.97 -25.77
C PHE A 383 -30.65 -10.91 -26.65
N GLY A 384 -31.25 -12.01 -27.08
CA GLY A 384 -30.63 -13.01 -27.96
C GLY A 384 -30.62 -12.64 -29.45
N LEU A 385 -31.32 -11.56 -29.88
CA LEU A 385 -31.45 -11.19 -31.30
C LEU A 385 -30.10 -11.03 -32.02
N PRO A 386 -29.10 -10.32 -31.52
CA PRO A 386 -27.82 -10.17 -32.22
C PRO A 386 -27.13 -11.50 -32.48
N THR A 387 -27.13 -12.39 -31.46
CA THR A 387 -26.54 -13.74 -31.57
C THR A 387 -27.31 -14.62 -32.56
N LYS A 388 -28.64 -14.55 -32.54
CA LYS A 388 -29.52 -15.28 -33.49
C LYS A 388 -29.29 -14.82 -34.94
N VAL A 389 -29.21 -13.50 -35.18
CA VAL A 389 -28.94 -12.92 -36.52
C VAL A 389 -27.57 -13.37 -37.02
N ASN A 390 -26.54 -13.30 -36.16
CA ASN A 390 -25.22 -13.80 -36.56
C ASN A 390 -25.22 -15.27 -36.94
N ALA A 391 -25.87 -16.14 -36.17
CA ALA A 391 -25.97 -17.56 -36.47
C ALA A 391 -26.71 -17.85 -37.78
N LEU A 392 -27.73 -17.05 -38.11
CA LEU A 392 -28.43 -17.17 -39.40
C LEU A 392 -27.53 -16.84 -40.58
N LEU A 393 -26.71 -15.77 -40.49
CA LEU A 393 -25.76 -15.39 -41.54
C LEU A 393 -24.69 -16.48 -41.75
N GLU A 394 -24.23 -17.13 -40.69
CA GLU A 394 -23.29 -18.25 -40.77
C GLU A 394 -23.93 -19.45 -41.47
N THR A 395 -25.21 -19.78 -41.14
CA THR A 395 -25.94 -20.91 -41.69
C THR A 395 -26.28 -20.70 -43.21
N GLU A 396 -26.56 -19.44 -43.59
CA GLU A 396 -26.84 -19.08 -44.99
C GLU A 396 -25.56 -18.94 -45.84
N GLY A 397 -24.37 -19.16 -45.25
CA GLY A 397 -23.10 -19.14 -45.97
C GLY A 397 -22.62 -17.74 -46.36
N VAL A 398 -23.16 -16.69 -45.72
CA VAL A 398 -22.78 -15.31 -45.95
C VAL A 398 -21.47 -14.96 -45.19
N LEU A 399 -21.25 -15.61 -44.05
CA LEU A 399 -20.00 -15.57 -43.30
C LEU A 399 -19.28 -16.92 -43.50
N LYS A 400 -18.16 -16.92 -44.19
CA LYS A 400 -17.24 -18.06 -44.33
C LYS A 400 -15.96 -17.76 -43.55
#